data_7b687c297e9f996a9eb85f678719d8ff
#
_entry.id   7b687c297e9f996a9eb85f678719d8ff
#
_cell.length_a   1.000
_cell.length_b   1.000
_cell.length_c   1.000
_cell.angle_alpha   90.00
_cell.angle_beta   90.00
_cell.angle_gamma   90.00
#
_symmetry.space_group_name_H-M   'P 1'
#
loop_
_entity.id
_entity.type
_entity.pdbx_description
1 polymer ?
#
loop_
_entity_poly.entity_id
_entity_poly.type
_entity_poly.pdbx_seq_one_letter_code
_entity_poly.pdbx_strand_id
1 'polypeptide(L)'
;MSADRPFKKENLDSYLRELAKEFRKKNGTRMSAEIILIGGASILINYGFRDMTYDMDAIIKSSGAMKDAINTVGYRLGLPVGWLNTGFVNTNSYTPRLAEHSKYYKTFSNILQIRTVYAEYLVAMKLMAGRQYKNDLSDIVGILIEQEERNEPLSFEKVQKAVVDLYDSYDKIPEASRTFIEAVYKKEDLHEFYKQCRELEQENKDVLVGFQEDYPGVLNGDNLADILKAAKAKKQQ
;
A
#
# COMPACT_ATOMS: atom_id res chain seq x y z
N MET A 1 -16.73 4.43 -18.51
CA MET A 1 -15.75 3.69 -17.70
C MET A 1 -14.43 4.44 -17.81
N SER A 2 -13.98 5.13 -16.76
CA SER A 2 -12.63 5.70 -16.73
C SER A 2 -11.68 4.51 -16.63
N ALA A 3 -10.86 4.27 -17.65
CA ALA A 3 -9.83 3.25 -17.59
C ALA A 3 -8.95 3.57 -16.36
N ASP A 4 -8.78 2.60 -15.48
CA ASP A 4 -7.94 2.74 -14.29
C ASP A 4 -6.52 3.11 -14.74
N ARG A 5 -6.19 4.40 -14.59
CA ARG A 5 -4.88 4.91 -14.99
C ARG A 5 -3.90 4.65 -13.86
N PRO A 6 -2.89 3.79 -14.06
CA PRO A 6 -1.94 3.48 -13.00
C PRO A 6 -1.04 4.68 -12.69
N PHE A 7 -0.70 4.83 -11.43
CA PHE A 7 0.35 5.73 -10.98
C PHE A 7 1.70 5.05 -11.14
N LYS A 8 2.63 5.72 -11.82
CA LYS A 8 4.00 5.28 -12.01
C LYS A 8 4.96 6.23 -11.29
N LYS A 9 6.14 5.75 -10.94
CA LYS A 9 7.15 6.55 -10.25
C LYS A 9 7.48 7.85 -10.98
N GLU A 10 7.54 7.81 -12.33
CA GLU A 10 7.90 8.95 -13.18
C GLU A 10 6.88 10.10 -13.10
N ASN A 11 5.60 9.80 -12.87
CA ASN A 11 4.55 10.82 -12.88
C ASN A 11 4.07 11.24 -11.48
N LEU A 12 4.42 10.48 -10.45
CA LEU A 12 3.96 10.70 -9.08
C LEU A 12 4.39 12.08 -8.55
N ASP A 13 5.66 12.42 -8.69
CA ASP A 13 6.21 13.73 -8.29
C ASP A 13 5.51 14.89 -9.00
N SER A 14 5.12 14.70 -10.27
CA SER A 14 4.38 15.70 -11.03
C SER A 14 3.00 15.95 -10.43
N TYR A 15 2.27 14.90 -10.10
CA TYR A 15 0.94 15.02 -9.47
C TYR A 15 1.02 15.66 -8.09
N LEU A 16 1.98 15.26 -7.27
CA LEU A 16 2.21 15.86 -5.94
C LEU A 16 2.63 17.34 -6.03
N ARG A 17 3.39 17.71 -7.05
CA ARG A 17 3.76 19.11 -7.31
C ARG A 17 2.55 19.95 -7.70
N GLU A 18 1.69 19.43 -8.57
CA GLU A 18 0.46 20.12 -8.96
C GLU A 18 -0.51 20.23 -7.77
N LEU A 19 -0.59 19.20 -6.93
CA LEU A 19 -1.34 19.26 -5.68
C LEU A 19 -0.83 20.36 -4.74
N ALA A 20 0.49 20.43 -4.57
CA ALA A 20 1.09 21.45 -3.72
C ALA A 20 0.84 22.89 -4.21
N LYS A 21 0.90 23.10 -5.54
CA LYS A 21 0.57 24.40 -6.15
C LYS A 21 -0.90 24.77 -5.91
N GLU A 22 -1.82 23.82 -6.14
CA GLU A 22 -3.25 24.07 -5.96
C GLU A 22 -3.61 24.29 -4.48
N PHE A 23 -3.03 23.50 -3.58
CA PHE A 23 -3.19 23.68 -2.14
C PHE A 23 -2.66 25.06 -1.69
N ARG A 24 -1.47 25.45 -2.14
CA ARG A 24 -0.91 26.78 -1.84
C ARG A 24 -1.81 27.93 -2.32
N LYS A 25 -2.42 27.79 -3.51
CA LYS A 25 -3.35 28.77 -4.06
C LYS A 25 -4.59 28.94 -3.20
N LYS A 26 -5.14 27.83 -2.68
CA LYS A 26 -6.37 27.85 -1.86
C LYS A 26 -6.12 28.22 -0.39
N ASN A 27 -4.98 27.81 0.16
CA ASN A 27 -4.66 27.88 1.58
C ASN A 27 -3.69 29.02 1.93
N GLY A 28 -3.06 29.66 0.93
CA GLY A 28 -1.96 30.60 1.13
C GLY A 28 -0.67 29.91 1.58
N THR A 29 0.26 30.67 2.15
CA THR A 29 1.60 30.16 2.54
C THR A 29 1.76 29.94 4.04
N ARG A 30 0.74 30.26 4.83
CA ARG A 30 0.85 30.29 6.31
C ARG A 30 0.74 28.92 6.98
N MET A 31 0.10 27.98 6.35
CA MET A 31 -0.12 26.64 6.91
C MET A 31 0.43 25.58 5.96
N SER A 32 1.46 24.89 6.41
CA SER A 32 1.98 23.71 5.70
C SER A 32 1.06 22.52 5.89
N ALA A 33 1.14 21.57 4.95
CA ALA A 33 0.48 20.29 5.05
C ALA A 33 1.51 19.15 5.01
N GLU A 34 1.16 18.02 5.65
CA GLU A 34 1.92 16.78 5.60
C GLU A 34 1.03 15.68 5.02
N ILE A 35 1.57 14.93 4.07
CA ILE A 35 0.97 13.73 3.52
C ILE A 35 1.95 12.58 3.72
N ILE A 36 1.50 11.53 4.37
CA ILE A 36 2.26 10.29 4.56
C ILE A 36 1.65 9.26 3.62
N LEU A 37 2.37 8.96 2.54
CA LEU A 37 1.98 7.92 1.60
C LEU A 37 2.20 6.55 2.24
N ILE A 38 1.24 5.66 2.05
CA ILE A 38 1.23 4.32 2.62
C ILE A 38 1.04 3.27 1.53
N GLY A 39 1.12 2.00 1.91
CA GLY A 39 0.85 0.89 1.00
C GLY A 39 1.63 0.95 -0.32
N GLY A 40 0.92 0.73 -1.42
CA GLY A 40 1.50 0.70 -2.77
C GLY A 40 2.22 1.97 -3.19
N ALA A 41 1.71 3.15 -2.82
CA ALA A 41 2.35 4.43 -3.15
C ALA A 41 3.68 4.64 -2.42
N SER A 42 3.75 4.24 -1.14
CA SER A 42 4.99 4.26 -0.36
C SER A 42 6.04 3.30 -0.94
N ILE A 43 5.61 2.10 -1.35
CA ILE A 43 6.49 1.10 -1.97
C ILE A 43 7.01 1.63 -3.31
N LEU A 44 6.14 2.15 -4.17
CA LEU A 44 6.51 2.69 -5.48
C LEU A 44 7.59 3.79 -5.42
N ILE A 45 7.55 4.62 -4.38
CA ILE A 45 8.57 5.66 -4.15
C ILE A 45 9.88 5.06 -3.67
N ASN A 46 9.81 4.15 -2.71
CA ASN A 46 10.98 3.68 -1.98
C ASN A 46 11.75 2.56 -2.69
N TYR A 47 11.08 1.79 -3.57
CA TYR A 47 11.61 0.53 -4.12
C TYR A 47 11.49 0.48 -5.64
N GLY A 48 12.32 -0.37 -6.28
CA GLY A 48 12.37 -0.54 -7.71
C GLY A 48 11.59 -1.75 -8.24
N PHE A 49 11.23 -2.70 -7.40
CA PHE A 49 10.52 -3.91 -7.81
C PHE A 49 9.06 -3.71 -8.19
N ARG A 50 8.50 -2.52 -7.93
CA ARG A 50 7.12 -2.17 -8.24
C ARG A 50 7.05 -1.03 -9.25
N ASP A 51 6.43 -1.28 -10.41
CA ASP A 51 6.36 -0.32 -11.52
C ASP A 51 5.18 0.63 -11.40
N MET A 52 4.09 0.21 -10.71
CA MET A 52 2.86 0.98 -10.64
C MET A 52 2.00 0.66 -9.42
N THR A 53 1.10 1.57 -9.10
CA THR A 53 -0.03 1.35 -8.19
C THR A 53 -1.29 2.00 -8.78
N TYR A 54 -2.47 1.47 -8.42
CA TYR A 54 -3.75 2.05 -8.81
C TYR A 54 -4.33 2.95 -7.72
N ASP A 55 -3.87 2.78 -6.47
CA ASP A 55 -4.35 3.50 -5.31
C ASP A 55 -3.21 4.31 -4.68
N MET A 56 -3.53 5.55 -4.31
CA MET A 56 -2.66 6.40 -3.50
C MET A 56 -3.29 6.63 -2.13
N ASP A 57 -3.13 5.62 -1.28
CA ASP A 57 -3.57 5.72 0.11
C ASP A 57 -2.61 6.60 0.93
N ALA A 58 -3.17 7.46 1.78
CA ALA A 58 -2.38 8.38 2.57
C ALA A 58 -3.03 8.73 3.93
N ILE A 59 -2.18 9.10 4.88
CA ILE A 59 -2.57 9.86 6.06
C ILE A 59 -2.32 11.34 5.74
N ILE A 60 -3.36 12.15 5.81
CA ILE A 60 -3.32 13.57 5.42
C ILE A 60 -3.49 14.44 6.66
N LYS A 61 -2.47 15.22 7.00
CA LYS A 61 -2.49 16.22 8.06
C LYS A 61 -2.50 17.61 7.43
N SER A 62 -3.69 18.21 7.29
CA SER A 62 -3.84 19.49 6.59
C SER A 62 -5.13 20.21 6.97
N SER A 63 -5.29 21.45 6.48
CA SER A 63 -6.55 22.20 6.52
C SER A 63 -7.58 21.58 5.53
N GLY A 64 -8.85 22.00 5.67
CA GLY A 64 -9.94 21.56 4.78
C GLY A 64 -9.73 21.87 3.30
N ALA A 65 -8.88 22.85 2.96
CA ALA A 65 -8.54 23.20 1.58
C ALA A 65 -7.84 22.06 0.80
N MET A 66 -7.28 21.07 1.49
CA MET A 66 -6.59 19.93 0.85
C MET A 66 -7.56 19.06 0.05
N LYS A 67 -8.75 18.78 0.58
CA LYS A 67 -9.76 17.98 -0.12
C LYS A 67 -10.14 18.63 -1.45
N ASP A 68 -10.36 19.95 -1.45
CA ASP A 68 -10.69 20.69 -2.66
C ASP A 68 -9.52 20.74 -3.65
N ALA A 69 -8.28 20.83 -3.13
CA ALA A 69 -7.08 20.78 -3.98
C ALA A 69 -6.93 19.42 -4.66
N ILE A 70 -7.13 18.31 -3.93
CA ILE A 70 -7.11 16.94 -4.47
C ILE A 70 -8.13 16.79 -5.59
N ASN A 71 -9.39 17.20 -5.36
CA ASN A 71 -10.46 17.10 -6.36
C ASN A 71 -10.15 17.96 -7.60
N THR A 72 -9.69 19.21 -7.40
CA THR A 72 -9.35 20.12 -8.51
C THR A 72 -8.22 19.57 -9.37
N VAL A 73 -7.17 19.03 -8.76
CA VAL A 73 -6.05 18.42 -9.49
C VAL A 73 -6.49 17.15 -10.19
N GLY A 74 -7.26 16.29 -9.52
CA GLY A 74 -7.81 15.07 -10.11
C GLY A 74 -8.59 15.37 -11.38
N TYR A 75 -9.52 16.32 -11.33
CA TYR A 75 -10.31 16.73 -12.47
C TYR A 75 -9.42 17.29 -13.62
N ARG A 76 -8.51 18.22 -13.29
CA ARG A 76 -7.63 18.88 -14.26
C ARG A 76 -6.69 17.92 -14.98
N LEU A 77 -6.21 16.89 -14.30
CA LEU A 77 -5.25 15.93 -14.84
C LEU A 77 -5.90 14.62 -15.33
N GLY A 78 -7.23 14.50 -15.25
CA GLY A 78 -7.95 13.29 -15.61
C GLY A 78 -7.57 12.08 -14.76
N LEU A 79 -7.29 12.31 -13.45
CA LEU A 79 -7.00 11.24 -12.51
C LEU A 79 -8.31 10.61 -11.99
N PRO A 80 -8.28 9.35 -11.55
CA PRO A 80 -9.45 8.70 -10.97
C PRO A 80 -10.03 9.50 -9.78
N VAL A 81 -11.34 9.42 -9.58
CA VAL A 81 -11.98 9.99 -8.38
C VAL A 81 -11.36 9.33 -7.14
N GLY A 82 -10.92 10.15 -6.17
CA GLY A 82 -10.22 9.64 -4.99
C GLY A 82 -8.80 9.15 -5.26
N TRP A 83 -8.15 9.64 -6.33
CA TRP A 83 -6.78 9.29 -6.71
C TRP A 83 -5.76 9.39 -5.57
N LEU A 84 -5.98 10.27 -4.64
CA LEU A 84 -5.29 10.36 -3.35
C LEU A 84 -6.37 10.35 -2.27
N ASN A 85 -6.39 9.34 -1.45
CA ASN A 85 -7.49 9.09 -0.52
C ASN A 85 -7.01 8.69 0.87
N THR A 86 -7.92 8.78 1.82
CA THR A 86 -7.71 8.36 3.21
C THR A 86 -8.50 7.10 3.56
N GLY A 87 -9.01 6.36 2.57
CA GLY A 87 -9.84 5.17 2.76
C GLY A 87 -9.18 4.07 3.58
N PHE A 88 -7.87 4.04 3.57
CA PHE A 88 -7.05 3.16 4.38
C PHE A 88 -7.38 3.23 5.89
N VAL A 89 -7.82 4.37 6.42
CA VAL A 89 -8.15 4.51 7.86
C VAL A 89 -9.30 3.61 8.31
N ASN A 90 -10.08 3.06 7.36
CA ASN A 90 -11.17 2.14 7.63
C ASN A 90 -10.76 0.66 7.52
N THR A 91 -9.48 0.36 7.33
CA THR A 91 -8.97 -1.01 7.21
C THR A 91 -8.38 -1.51 8.53
N ASN A 92 -8.35 -2.83 8.71
CA ASN A 92 -7.76 -3.47 9.89
C ASN A 92 -6.24 -3.22 10.02
N SER A 93 -5.57 -2.87 8.94
CA SER A 93 -4.14 -2.55 8.94
C SER A 93 -3.84 -1.09 9.32
N TYR A 94 -4.86 -0.26 9.51
CA TYR A 94 -4.67 1.11 9.97
C TYR A 94 -4.38 1.18 11.47
N THR A 95 -3.44 2.04 11.82
CA THR A 95 -3.23 2.54 13.17
C THR A 95 -2.69 3.97 13.11
N PRO A 96 -3.10 4.88 14.01
CA PRO A 96 -2.55 6.25 14.07
C PRO A 96 -1.04 6.30 14.25
N ARG A 97 -0.46 5.27 14.89
CA ARG A 97 0.99 5.15 15.13
C ARG A 97 1.83 5.09 13.85
N LEU A 98 1.23 4.68 12.72
CA LEU A 98 1.92 4.68 11.42
C LEU A 98 2.51 6.05 11.03
N ALA A 99 1.87 7.12 11.45
CA ALA A 99 2.35 8.47 11.17
C ALA A 99 3.72 8.76 11.82
N GLU A 100 3.98 8.18 12.99
CA GLU A 100 5.24 8.34 13.74
C GLU A 100 6.38 7.54 13.08
N HIS A 101 6.03 6.44 12.40
CA HIS A 101 6.95 5.53 11.73
C HIS A 101 7.13 5.83 10.24
N SER A 102 7.26 7.12 9.93
CA SER A 102 7.43 7.61 8.56
C SER A 102 8.71 8.42 8.41
N LYS A 103 9.28 8.39 7.21
CA LYS A 103 10.47 9.15 6.84
C LYS A 103 10.15 10.24 5.82
N TYR A 104 10.91 11.32 5.86
CA TYR A 104 10.82 12.39 4.87
C TYR A 104 11.16 11.88 3.47
N TYR A 105 10.35 12.26 2.50
CA TYR A 105 10.64 12.04 1.09
C TYR A 105 11.00 13.36 0.41
N LYS A 106 10.06 14.31 0.35
CA LYS A 106 10.25 15.55 -0.41
C LYS A 106 9.26 16.64 0.02
N THR A 107 9.65 17.90 -0.14
CA THR A 107 8.73 19.04 0.02
C THR A 107 8.45 19.69 -1.33
N PHE A 108 7.17 19.91 -1.64
CA PHE A 108 6.72 20.55 -2.87
C PHE A 108 6.19 21.96 -2.57
N SER A 109 6.58 22.91 -3.43
CA SER A 109 6.13 24.34 -3.37
C SER A 109 6.34 25.00 -1.99
N ASN A 110 7.28 24.50 -1.19
CA ASN A 110 7.58 24.93 0.19
C ASN A 110 6.37 24.91 1.14
N ILE A 111 5.37 24.07 0.88
CA ILE A 111 4.13 24.02 1.68
C ILE A 111 3.62 22.59 1.91
N LEU A 112 3.92 21.66 1.01
CA LEU A 112 3.44 20.28 1.09
C LEU A 112 4.61 19.33 1.33
N GLN A 113 4.70 18.80 2.54
CA GLN A 113 5.67 17.79 2.92
C GLN A 113 5.11 16.40 2.63
N ILE A 114 5.86 15.61 1.88
CA ILE A 114 5.55 14.21 1.62
C ILE A 114 6.49 13.33 2.42
N ARG A 115 5.92 12.32 3.03
CA ARG A 115 6.62 11.28 3.80
C ARG A 115 6.20 9.90 3.28
N THR A 116 7.00 8.90 3.56
CA THR A 116 6.74 7.48 3.28
C THR A 116 6.99 6.66 4.54
N VAL A 117 6.40 5.50 4.66
CA VAL A 117 6.56 4.62 5.83
C VAL A 117 7.90 3.89 5.75
N TYR A 118 8.56 3.65 6.90
CA TYR A 118 9.77 2.82 6.96
C TYR A 118 9.49 1.37 6.57
N ALA A 119 10.51 0.66 6.10
CA ALA A 119 10.44 -0.69 5.54
C ALA A 119 9.75 -1.70 6.47
N GLU A 120 10.20 -1.79 7.73
CA GLU A 120 9.68 -2.71 8.73
C GLU A 120 8.19 -2.49 9.03
N TYR A 121 7.75 -1.25 9.01
CA TYR A 121 6.34 -0.89 9.24
C TYR A 121 5.46 -1.09 8.00
N LEU A 122 6.03 -0.97 6.78
CA LEU A 122 5.35 -1.39 5.56
C LEU A 122 5.11 -2.91 5.56
N VAL A 123 6.12 -3.69 5.95
CA VAL A 123 5.99 -5.14 6.11
C VAL A 123 4.94 -5.48 7.17
N ALA A 124 4.98 -4.85 8.34
CA ALA A 124 4.01 -5.06 9.41
C ALA A 124 2.57 -4.77 8.97
N MET A 125 2.35 -3.66 8.23
CA MET A 125 1.05 -3.34 7.64
C MET A 125 0.55 -4.42 6.67
N LYS A 126 1.44 -4.91 5.81
CA LYS A 126 1.13 -5.92 4.81
C LYS A 126 0.80 -7.26 5.48
N LEU A 127 1.51 -7.62 6.54
CA LEU A 127 1.22 -8.80 7.36
C LEU A 127 -0.16 -8.68 8.04
N MET A 128 -0.52 -7.52 8.58
CA MET A 128 -1.83 -7.29 9.18
C MET A 128 -2.96 -7.38 8.14
N ALA A 129 -2.74 -6.86 6.92
CA ALA A 129 -3.71 -6.95 5.83
C ALA A 129 -3.87 -8.39 5.33
N GLY A 130 -2.77 -9.13 5.14
CA GLY A 130 -2.71 -10.56 4.83
C GLY A 130 -3.48 -10.99 3.57
N ARG A 131 -3.70 -10.10 2.61
CA ARG A 131 -4.54 -10.37 1.44
C ARG A 131 -3.77 -11.12 0.37
N GLN A 132 -4.25 -12.33 0.04
CA GLN A 132 -3.61 -13.20 -0.95
C GLN A 132 -4.03 -12.92 -2.41
N TYR A 133 -4.89 -11.94 -2.64
CA TYR A 133 -5.40 -11.51 -3.96
C TYR A 133 -4.97 -10.09 -4.33
N LYS A 134 -4.12 -9.47 -3.51
CA LYS A 134 -3.42 -8.21 -3.77
C LYS A 134 -1.92 -8.48 -3.67
N ASN A 135 -1.10 -7.47 -3.87
CA ASN A 135 0.35 -7.63 -3.85
C ASN A 135 0.94 -7.62 -2.41
N ASP A 136 0.22 -8.12 -1.40
CA ASP A 136 0.70 -8.00 -0.02
C ASP A 136 1.85 -8.96 0.26
N LEU A 137 1.80 -10.19 -0.27
CA LEU A 137 2.85 -11.19 -0.07
C LEU A 137 4.11 -10.84 -0.88
N SER A 138 3.94 -10.55 -2.16
CA SER A 138 5.06 -10.16 -3.03
C SER A 138 5.69 -8.83 -2.62
N ASP A 139 4.90 -7.85 -2.14
CA ASP A 139 5.44 -6.60 -1.62
C ASP A 139 6.34 -6.84 -0.38
N ILE A 140 5.98 -7.76 0.52
CA ILE A 140 6.81 -8.13 1.67
C ILE A 140 8.16 -8.70 1.19
N VAL A 141 8.11 -9.70 0.31
CA VAL A 141 9.34 -10.35 -0.19
C VAL A 141 10.21 -9.36 -0.97
N GLY A 142 9.61 -8.53 -1.83
CA GLY A 142 10.32 -7.50 -2.59
C GLY A 142 11.01 -6.44 -1.70
N ILE A 143 10.37 -6.04 -0.59
CA ILE A 143 11.00 -5.15 0.39
C ILE A 143 12.22 -5.82 1.03
N LEU A 144 12.10 -7.09 1.43
CA LEU A 144 13.22 -7.81 2.06
C LEU A 144 14.41 -7.96 1.10
N ILE A 145 14.16 -8.32 -0.16
CA ILE A 145 15.18 -8.42 -1.21
C ILE A 145 15.92 -7.09 -1.37
N GLU A 146 15.20 -5.99 -1.63
CA GLU A 146 15.87 -4.70 -1.86
C GLU A 146 16.56 -4.14 -0.61
N GLN A 147 16.09 -4.43 0.58
CA GLN A 147 16.77 -4.05 1.81
C GLN A 147 18.11 -4.81 1.96
N GLU A 148 18.15 -6.08 1.60
CA GLU A 148 19.39 -6.86 1.55
C GLU A 148 20.35 -6.33 0.50
N GLU A 149 19.90 -6.05 -0.72
CA GLU A 149 20.69 -5.45 -1.81
C GLU A 149 21.28 -4.07 -1.43
N ARG A 150 20.60 -3.32 -0.58
CA ARG A 150 21.06 -2.03 -0.05
C ARG A 150 22.01 -2.14 1.14
N ASN A 151 22.34 -3.35 1.58
CA ASN A 151 23.10 -3.62 2.79
C ASN A 151 22.42 -3.11 4.08
N GLU A 152 21.09 -3.07 4.08
CA GLU A 152 20.24 -2.70 5.23
C GLU A 152 19.22 -3.82 5.53
N PRO A 153 19.66 -5.08 5.73
CA PRO A 153 18.73 -6.20 5.86
C PRO A 153 17.75 -6.00 7.03
N LEU A 154 16.50 -6.38 6.79
CA LEU A 154 15.50 -6.43 7.84
C LEU A 154 15.54 -7.79 8.53
N SER A 155 15.93 -7.84 9.80
CA SER A 155 15.83 -9.07 10.57
C SER A 155 14.38 -9.38 10.94
N PHE A 156 14.13 -10.67 11.25
CA PHE A 156 12.81 -11.11 11.69
C PHE A 156 12.36 -10.38 12.98
N GLU A 157 13.29 -10.19 13.92
CA GLU A 157 13.04 -9.48 15.18
C GLU A 157 12.64 -8.02 14.94
N LYS A 158 13.25 -7.36 13.93
CA LYS A 158 12.90 -5.98 13.56
C LYS A 158 11.48 -5.89 13.01
N VAL A 159 11.07 -6.89 12.20
CA VAL A 159 9.69 -7.00 11.73
C VAL A 159 8.71 -7.29 12.86
N GLN A 160 9.04 -8.25 13.75
CA GLN A 160 8.21 -8.54 14.92
C GLN A 160 8.03 -7.29 15.80
N LYS A 161 9.12 -6.57 16.05
CA LYS A 161 9.06 -5.32 16.81
C LYS A 161 8.13 -4.31 16.14
N ALA A 162 8.22 -4.11 14.82
CA ALA A 162 7.36 -3.19 14.10
C ALA A 162 5.88 -3.58 14.19
N VAL A 163 5.55 -4.88 14.18
CA VAL A 163 4.19 -5.36 14.42
C VAL A 163 3.73 -5.00 15.83
N VAL A 164 4.57 -5.21 16.85
CA VAL A 164 4.23 -4.86 18.25
C VAL A 164 4.07 -3.35 18.41
N ASP A 165 4.96 -2.56 17.83
CA ASP A 165 4.88 -1.09 17.87
C ASP A 165 3.57 -0.56 17.29
N LEU A 166 3.07 -1.17 16.20
CA LEU A 166 1.84 -0.76 15.54
C LEU A 166 0.57 -1.34 16.20
N TYR A 167 0.62 -2.60 16.62
CA TYR A 167 -0.58 -3.37 16.96
C TYR A 167 -0.56 -3.97 18.38
N ASP A 168 0.40 -3.60 19.22
CA ASP A 168 0.59 -4.02 20.62
C ASP A 168 1.03 -5.48 20.84
N SER A 169 0.74 -6.40 19.89
CA SER A 169 1.12 -7.81 20.00
C SER A 169 1.33 -8.42 18.62
N TYR A 170 2.33 -9.30 18.51
CA TYR A 170 2.59 -10.08 17.29
C TYR A 170 1.43 -11.03 16.95
N ASP A 171 0.70 -11.50 17.97
CA ASP A 171 -0.44 -12.41 17.77
C ASP A 171 -1.67 -11.75 17.16
N LYS A 172 -1.69 -10.42 17.07
CA LYS A 172 -2.80 -9.71 16.40
C LYS A 172 -2.79 -9.84 14.88
N ILE A 173 -1.64 -10.12 14.27
CA ILE A 173 -1.63 -10.40 12.83
C ILE A 173 -2.21 -11.79 12.54
N PRO A 174 -2.86 -11.99 11.37
CA PRO A 174 -3.44 -13.28 11.01
C PRO A 174 -2.43 -14.43 11.09
N GLU A 175 -2.87 -15.60 11.53
CA GLU A 175 -2.02 -16.80 11.64
C GLU A 175 -1.33 -17.15 10.31
N ALA A 176 -2.08 -17.07 9.19
CA ALA A 176 -1.52 -17.28 7.86
C ALA A 176 -0.37 -16.30 7.53
N SER A 177 -0.46 -15.05 8.00
CA SER A 177 0.61 -14.05 7.83
C SER A 177 1.83 -14.36 8.70
N ARG A 178 1.63 -14.87 9.92
CA ARG A 178 2.73 -15.34 10.79
C ARG A 178 3.47 -16.50 10.15
N THR A 179 2.73 -17.53 9.75
CA THR A 179 3.30 -18.69 9.03
C THR A 179 4.04 -18.28 7.77
N PHE A 180 3.47 -17.34 7.00
CA PHE A 180 4.10 -16.82 5.79
C PHE A 180 5.45 -16.16 6.09
N ILE A 181 5.49 -15.18 7.01
CA ILE A 181 6.73 -14.45 7.26
C ILE A 181 7.82 -15.34 7.87
N GLU A 182 7.46 -16.29 8.72
CA GLU A 182 8.39 -17.30 9.26
C GLU A 182 8.96 -18.19 8.14
N ALA A 183 8.15 -18.54 7.15
CA ALA A 183 8.60 -19.30 6.00
C ALA A 183 9.52 -18.47 5.10
N VAL A 184 9.24 -17.17 4.91
CA VAL A 184 10.08 -16.25 4.12
C VAL A 184 11.51 -16.22 4.66
N TYR A 185 11.69 -16.07 5.98
CA TYR A 185 13.03 -16.03 6.61
C TYR A 185 13.80 -17.36 6.60
N LYS A 186 13.14 -18.45 6.19
CA LYS A 186 13.77 -19.77 6.01
C LYS A 186 14.11 -20.07 4.54
N LYS A 187 13.75 -19.18 3.60
CA LYS A 187 14.00 -19.38 2.17
C LYS A 187 15.45 -19.01 1.82
N GLU A 188 16.08 -19.86 1.03
CA GLU A 188 17.41 -19.64 0.48
C GLU A 188 17.39 -18.69 -0.74
N ASP A 189 16.33 -18.79 -1.57
CA ASP A 189 16.14 -17.97 -2.76
C ASP A 189 14.87 -17.12 -2.63
N LEU A 190 15.03 -15.87 -2.21
CA LEU A 190 13.93 -14.90 -2.11
C LEU A 190 13.45 -14.41 -3.46
N HIS A 191 14.30 -14.37 -4.49
CA HIS A 191 13.88 -13.93 -5.84
C HIS A 191 12.94 -14.95 -6.49
N GLU A 192 13.24 -16.23 -6.37
CA GLU A 192 12.33 -17.27 -6.84
C GLU A 192 11.03 -17.27 -6.03
N PHE A 193 11.13 -17.11 -4.72
CA PHE A 193 9.95 -17.03 -3.87
C PHE A 193 9.09 -15.80 -4.16
N TYR A 194 9.69 -14.67 -4.52
CA TYR A 194 8.98 -13.48 -4.98
C TYR A 194 8.11 -13.76 -6.21
N LYS A 195 8.66 -14.48 -7.21
CA LYS A 195 7.90 -14.88 -8.41
C LYS A 195 6.72 -15.77 -8.06
N GLN A 196 6.93 -16.76 -7.21
CA GLN A 196 5.86 -17.65 -6.73
C GLN A 196 4.74 -16.88 -6.02
N CYS A 197 5.09 -15.89 -5.18
CA CYS A 197 4.11 -15.01 -4.55
C CYS A 197 3.31 -14.21 -5.59
N ARG A 198 3.99 -13.64 -6.60
CA ARG A 198 3.34 -12.89 -7.69
C ARG A 198 2.37 -13.75 -8.50
N GLU A 199 2.76 -14.95 -8.86
CA GLU A 199 1.93 -15.90 -9.58
C GLU A 199 0.69 -16.29 -8.77
N LEU A 200 0.88 -16.64 -7.49
CA LEU A 200 -0.23 -16.96 -6.58
C LEU A 200 -1.22 -15.80 -6.43
N GLU A 201 -0.73 -14.58 -6.25
CA GLU A 201 -1.56 -13.39 -6.12
C GLU A 201 -2.34 -13.10 -7.41
N GLN A 202 -1.72 -13.32 -8.58
CA GLN A 202 -2.38 -13.14 -9.87
C GLN A 202 -3.46 -14.22 -10.09
N GLU A 203 -3.17 -15.48 -9.83
CA GLU A 203 -4.14 -16.58 -9.91
C GLU A 203 -5.35 -16.31 -9.00
N ASN A 204 -5.10 -15.85 -7.78
CA ASN A 204 -6.16 -15.52 -6.83
C ASN A 204 -7.03 -14.36 -7.32
N LYS A 205 -6.40 -13.34 -7.92
CA LYS A 205 -7.10 -12.21 -8.51
C LYS A 205 -7.97 -12.66 -9.70
N ASP A 206 -7.44 -13.51 -10.57
CA ASP A 206 -8.17 -14.03 -11.73
C ASP A 206 -9.39 -14.85 -11.30
N VAL A 207 -9.27 -15.65 -10.24
CA VAL A 207 -10.40 -16.38 -9.65
C VAL A 207 -11.50 -15.42 -9.17
N LEU A 208 -11.13 -14.33 -8.50
CA LEU A 208 -12.10 -13.34 -8.01
C LEU A 208 -12.74 -12.55 -9.15
N VAL A 209 -11.97 -12.21 -10.20
CA VAL A 209 -12.50 -11.54 -11.41
C VAL A 209 -13.53 -12.44 -12.09
N GLY A 210 -13.18 -13.71 -12.35
CA GLY A 210 -14.13 -14.66 -12.94
C GLY A 210 -15.39 -14.86 -12.08
N PHE A 211 -15.25 -14.94 -10.76
CA PHE A 211 -16.39 -15.00 -9.86
C PHE A 211 -17.28 -13.75 -9.94
N GLN A 212 -16.69 -12.56 -10.05
CA GLN A 212 -17.44 -11.31 -10.18
C GLN A 212 -18.20 -11.22 -11.52
N GLU A 213 -17.64 -11.79 -12.60
CA GLU A 213 -18.30 -11.87 -13.90
C GLU A 213 -19.50 -12.82 -13.84
N ASP A 214 -19.36 -13.99 -13.19
CA ASP A 214 -20.43 -14.98 -13.02
C ASP A 214 -21.51 -14.50 -12.04
N TYR A 215 -21.13 -13.76 -10.99
CA TYR A 215 -22.00 -13.30 -9.92
C TYR A 215 -21.83 -11.80 -9.62
N PRO A 216 -22.30 -10.91 -10.50
CA PRO A 216 -22.11 -9.47 -10.33
C PRO A 216 -22.69 -8.94 -9.03
N GLY A 217 -21.90 -8.14 -8.30
CA GLY A 217 -22.33 -7.45 -7.08
C GLY A 217 -22.35 -8.32 -5.80
N VAL A 218 -21.91 -9.58 -5.88
CA VAL A 218 -21.80 -10.46 -4.69
C VAL A 218 -20.51 -10.19 -3.91
N LEU A 219 -19.39 -9.90 -4.61
CA LEU A 219 -18.12 -9.62 -3.95
C LEU A 219 -18.15 -8.27 -3.20
N ASN A 220 -17.71 -8.31 -1.94
CA ASN A 220 -17.49 -7.14 -1.10
C ASN A 220 -16.26 -7.35 -0.21
N GLY A 221 -15.82 -6.29 0.48
CA GLY A 221 -14.60 -6.34 1.31
C GLY A 221 -14.57 -7.45 2.36
N ASP A 222 -15.73 -7.84 2.88
CA ASP A 222 -15.85 -8.77 4.00
C ASP A 222 -15.84 -10.24 3.55
N ASN A 223 -16.27 -10.55 2.31
CA ASN A 223 -16.43 -11.92 1.83
C ASN A 223 -15.38 -12.40 0.82
N LEU A 224 -14.48 -11.53 0.36
CA LEU A 224 -13.47 -11.85 -0.66
C LEU A 224 -12.59 -13.07 -0.29
N ALA A 225 -12.14 -13.15 0.96
CA ALA A 225 -11.28 -14.23 1.42
C ALA A 225 -12.04 -15.58 1.45
N ASP A 226 -13.28 -15.58 1.92
CA ASP A 226 -14.11 -16.78 2.02
C ASP A 226 -14.50 -17.30 0.63
N ILE A 227 -14.87 -16.41 -0.28
CA ILE A 227 -15.19 -16.76 -1.67
C ILE A 227 -13.97 -17.34 -2.38
N LEU A 228 -12.78 -16.72 -2.21
CA LEU A 228 -11.54 -17.23 -2.77
C LEU A 228 -11.24 -18.65 -2.27
N LYS A 229 -11.38 -18.88 -0.96
CA LYS A 229 -11.18 -20.20 -0.34
C LYS A 229 -12.16 -21.25 -0.90
N ALA A 230 -13.44 -20.89 -1.01
CA ALA A 230 -14.47 -21.77 -1.55
C ALA A 230 -14.25 -22.09 -3.04
N ALA A 231 -13.89 -21.09 -3.85
CA ALA A 231 -13.61 -21.26 -5.27
C ALA A 231 -12.40 -22.17 -5.53
N LYS A 232 -11.34 -22.05 -4.72
CA LYS A 232 -10.18 -22.93 -4.81
C LYS A 232 -10.48 -24.38 -4.42
N ALA A 233 -11.27 -24.58 -3.36
CA ALA A 233 -11.68 -25.92 -2.94
C ALA A 233 -12.48 -26.66 -4.03
N LYS A 234 -13.30 -25.95 -4.83
CA LYS A 234 -14.03 -26.53 -5.97
C LYS A 234 -13.15 -26.91 -7.17
N LYS A 235 -12.02 -26.23 -7.38
CA LYS A 235 -11.09 -26.53 -8.48
C LYS A 235 -10.19 -27.76 -8.20
N GLN A 236 -10.11 -28.20 -6.94
CA GLN A 236 -9.30 -29.34 -6.52
C GLN A 236 -10.10 -30.66 -6.46
N GLN A 237 -11.41 -30.61 -6.72
CA GLN A 237 -12.30 -31.76 -6.88
C GLN A 237 -12.53 -32.08 -8.36
#